data_2a968a341a5d8ea92add9089423cd70d
#
_entry.id   2a968a341a5d8ea92add9089423cd70d
#
_cell.length_a   1.000
_cell.length_b   1.000
_cell.length_c   1.000
_cell.angle_alpha   90.00
_cell.angle_beta   90.00
_cell.angle_gamma   90.00
#
_symmetry.space_group_name_H-M   'P 1'
#
loop_
_entity.id
_entity.type
_entity.pdbx_description
1 polymer ?
#
loop_
_entity_poly.entity_id
_entity_poly.type
_entity_poly.pdbx_seq_one_letter_code
_entity_poly.pdbx_strand_id
1 'polypeptide(L)'
;MRVFIISPQLTMKNTFYADEFNKEMVKQLRDYGVELYEINNKSIARCKLQIAEDSIIIVYNEHELEYEIFGEVQELLKKAIEKNAQIWPVAIDKKARIPIGVISDKQSYDVWEQLRCRDLDEQYIGIIAKIFARKIIARVFPTCYCEESEIFLSHRRIDGEDITAKIYDKMLVQAKELTPFRDVVNVKVGDAAQEVIDERMENSDVFIFIHTARSAESDWILKELRFALLRQIPVLWVQIDNADVNILKIKPSDQPHLKYTTEDFFDEEKLIKIVDTMLQTAFELIMDRSNQILGYVDLLEDLFGDKQEVVDKEKMIYRISVERKGYHYPQRNIEQYYQMFGRTPTLMDAQKLNMELNDTTADSIAILTNRIVSQSIRNNVVFDGIQDFYYHWNQYMAETQKGIKTMEIVISGAFPDSDEIFKQSLTDALILFAKAIISNGYELTFGAHPTFQELFYEIAKEISPQNYKEKVNMYISEWFLSNDSEKEAEYVDKFNLFKVDKKENLNQSLYEMRRRMIQRKEVKALVCLGGKVKENKKEEGIREEIELAQKMNIPVFVVGSVGGCSSEVALEYKNIGWRGLNNASLELNQKFLDGIDYFSMAQDMIKHISSDE
;
A
#
# COMPACT_ATOMS: atom_id res chain seq x y z
N MET A 1 2.53 17.02 -13.79
CA MET A 1 3.94 17.52 -14.00
C MET A 1 4.62 16.68 -15.08
N ARG A 2 5.39 17.30 -16.00
CA ARG A 2 6.03 16.65 -17.16
C ARG A 2 7.54 16.62 -16.99
N VAL A 3 8.19 15.52 -17.37
CA VAL A 3 9.64 15.37 -17.26
C VAL A 3 10.27 15.30 -18.66
N PHE A 4 11.14 16.22 -18.95
CA PHE A 4 11.90 16.32 -20.20
C PHE A 4 13.36 15.88 -19.94
N ILE A 5 13.85 14.93 -20.72
CA ILE A 5 15.20 14.42 -20.59
C ILE A 5 15.99 14.80 -21.85
N ILE A 6 16.99 15.65 -21.70
CA ILE A 6 17.90 15.99 -22.79
C ILE A 6 18.84 14.81 -23.00
N SER A 7 18.83 14.24 -24.21
CA SER A 7 19.69 13.11 -24.57
C SER A 7 21.16 13.45 -24.27
N PRO A 8 21.92 12.56 -23.59
CA PRO A 8 23.34 12.78 -23.31
C PRO A 8 24.16 13.17 -24.55
N GLN A 9 23.82 12.62 -25.72
CA GLN A 9 24.51 12.90 -26.99
C GLN A 9 24.40 14.36 -27.45
N LEU A 10 23.44 15.15 -26.91
CA LEU A 10 23.32 16.58 -27.20
C LEU A 10 24.21 17.45 -26.34
N THR A 11 24.74 16.93 -25.26
CA THR A 11 25.45 17.71 -24.24
C THR A 11 26.80 17.10 -23.83
N MET A 12 27.14 15.91 -24.33
CA MET A 12 28.35 15.18 -23.94
C MET A 12 29.06 14.55 -25.14
N LYS A 13 30.40 14.50 -25.10
CA LYS A 13 31.24 13.75 -26.06
C LYS A 13 31.38 12.27 -25.65
N ASN A 14 31.54 12.01 -24.35
CA ASN A 14 31.60 10.66 -23.82
C ASN A 14 30.34 10.36 -23.01
N THR A 15 29.47 9.52 -23.57
CA THR A 15 28.16 9.24 -23.02
C THR A 15 28.05 7.91 -22.26
N PHE A 16 29.15 7.15 -22.14
CA PHE A 16 29.12 5.78 -21.59
C PHE A 16 28.37 5.69 -20.24
N TYR A 17 28.81 6.44 -19.26
CA TYR A 17 28.17 6.44 -17.95
C TYR A 17 26.80 7.15 -17.94
N ALA A 18 26.66 8.18 -18.76
CA ALA A 18 25.39 8.89 -18.89
C ALA A 18 24.30 8.02 -19.54
N ASP A 19 24.66 7.21 -20.52
CA ASP A 19 23.72 6.28 -21.17
C ASP A 19 23.26 5.18 -20.20
N GLU A 20 24.16 4.63 -19.37
CA GLU A 20 23.83 3.65 -18.34
C GLU A 20 22.92 4.25 -17.26
N PHE A 21 23.30 5.42 -16.72
CA PHE A 21 22.50 6.15 -15.74
C PHE A 21 21.11 6.50 -16.30
N ASN A 22 21.06 7.07 -17.53
CA ASN A 22 19.83 7.46 -18.18
C ASN A 22 18.89 6.27 -18.42
N LYS A 23 19.45 5.14 -18.88
CA LYS A 23 18.68 3.90 -19.11
C LYS A 23 17.96 3.42 -17.85
N GLU A 24 18.68 3.35 -16.73
CA GLU A 24 18.10 2.88 -15.46
C GLU A 24 17.10 3.91 -14.91
N MET A 25 17.43 5.20 -14.93
CA MET A 25 16.53 6.26 -14.50
C MET A 25 15.23 6.27 -15.32
N VAL A 26 15.30 6.23 -16.65
CA VAL A 26 14.13 6.23 -17.55
C VAL A 26 13.26 5.01 -17.31
N LYS A 27 13.86 3.84 -17.09
CA LYS A 27 13.15 2.62 -16.74
C LYS A 27 12.31 2.84 -15.48
N GLN A 28 12.93 3.29 -14.39
CA GLN A 28 12.24 3.55 -13.12
C GLN A 28 11.10 4.56 -13.29
N LEU A 29 11.34 5.68 -13.99
CA LEU A 29 10.32 6.71 -14.18
C LEU A 29 9.12 6.20 -14.99
N ARG A 30 9.34 5.35 -16.01
CA ARG A 30 8.27 4.75 -16.81
C ARG A 30 7.47 3.73 -16.02
N ASP A 31 8.14 2.89 -15.23
CA ASP A 31 7.50 1.85 -14.40
C ASP A 31 6.48 2.46 -13.42
N TYR A 32 6.71 3.72 -13.00
CA TYR A 32 5.81 4.47 -12.10
C TYR A 32 4.94 5.53 -12.80
N GLY A 33 4.78 5.44 -14.11
CA GLY A 33 3.80 6.25 -14.84
C GLY A 33 4.17 7.73 -15.00
N VAL A 34 5.44 8.11 -14.83
CA VAL A 34 5.89 9.48 -15.08
C VAL A 34 5.82 9.80 -16.57
N GLU A 35 5.18 10.92 -16.92
CA GLU A 35 5.07 11.40 -18.31
C GLU A 35 6.42 11.92 -18.80
N LEU A 36 7.11 11.14 -19.67
CA LEU A 36 8.47 11.40 -20.12
C LEU A 36 8.54 11.88 -21.58
N TYR A 37 9.35 12.91 -21.81
CA TYR A 37 9.67 13.44 -23.13
C TYR A 37 11.18 13.42 -23.36
N GLU A 38 11.66 12.57 -24.26
CA GLU A 38 13.07 12.50 -24.63
C GLU A 38 13.39 13.57 -25.68
N ILE A 39 14.33 14.45 -25.37
CA ILE A 39 14.78 15.54 -26.24
C ILE A 39 16.03 15.08 -26.99
N ASN A 40 15.89 14.97 -28.32
CA ASN A 40 16.96 14.70 -29.26
C ASN A 40 16.91 15.70 -30.42
N ASN A 41 17.84 15.61 -31.38
CA ASN A 41 17.89 16.51 -32.52
C ASN A 41 16.57 16.63 -33.34
N LYS A 42 15.72 15.58 -33.31
CA LYS A 42 14.43 15.57 -34.03
C LYS A 42 13.28 16.14 -33.23
N SER A 43 13.35 16.07 -31.90
CA SER A 43 12.25 16.43 -30.99
C SER A 43 12.44 17.80 -30.31
N ILE A 44 13.64 18.35 -30.28
CA ILE A 44 14.00 19.57 -29.53
C ILE A 44 13.08 20.75 -29.81
N ALA A 45 12.79 21.03 -31.08
CA ALA A 45 11.91 22.14 -31.48
C ALA A 45 10.47 21.96 -30.98
N ARG A 46 9.95 20.74 -31.03
CA ARG A 46 8.62 20.39 -30.52
C ARG A 46 8.57 20.47 -29.00
N CYS A 47 9.54 19.88 -28.31
CA CYS A 47 9.60 19.88 -26.86
C CYS A 47 9.73 21.30 -26.30
N LYS A 48 10.49 22.16 -26.95
CA LYS A 48 10.61 23.60 -26.62
C LYS A 48 9.24 24.30 -26.52
N LEU A 49 8.24 23.90 -27.31
CA LEU A 49 6.88 24.45 -27.28
C LEU A 49 6.02 23.88 -26.12
N GLN A 50 6.38 22.75 -25.59
CA GLN A 50 5.61 22.02 -24.55
C GLN A 50 6.07 22.34 -23.13
N ILE A 51 7.21 23.03 -22.95
CA ILE A 51 7.73 23.40 -21.63
C ILE A 51 6.79 24.41 -20.97
N ALA A 52 6.42 24.13 -19.73
CA ALA A 52 5.58 24.92 -18.85
C ALA A 52 6.20 25.04 -17.45
N GLU A 53 5.58 25.81 -16.58
CA GLU A 53 6.04 26.01 -15.19
C GLU A 53 6.13 24.70 -14.39
N ASP A 54 5.22 23.75 -14.67
CA ASP A 54 5.17 22.42 -14.06
C ASP A 54 6.14 21.39 -14.66
N SER A 55 7.10 21.84 -15.50
CA SER A 55 8.04 20.95 -16.17
C SER A 55 9.34 20.77 -15.38
N ILE A 56 9.86 19.53 -15.38
CA ILE A 56 11.22 19.20 -14.91
C ILE A 56 12.06 18.89 -16.15
N ILE A 57 13.25 19.51 -16.25
CA ILE A 57 14.17 19.31 -17.35
C ILE A 57 15.48 18.74 -16.81
N ILE A 58 15.83 17.54 -17.26
CA ILE A 58 17.06 16.85 -16.90
C ILE A 58 18.09 17.12 -18.00
N VAL A 59 19.27 17.61 -17.61
CA VAL A 59 20.36 17.92 -18.51
C VAL A 59 21.68 17.37 -17.98
N TYR A 60 22.40 16.63 -18.80
CA TYR A 60 23.70 16.07 -18.45
C TYR A 60 24.83 17.08 -18.71
N ASN A 61 25.82 17.15 -17.80
CA ASN A 61 26.97 18.03 -17.95
C ASN A 61 28.27 17.25 -18.16
N GLU A 62 29.11 17.75 -19.04
CA GLU A 62 30.49 17.33 -19.22
C GLU A 62 31.44 18.53 -18.99
N HIS A 63 32.63 18.27 -18.46
CA HIS A 63 33.59 19.32 -18.08
C HIS A 63 34.17 20.11 -19.25
N GLU A 64 34.31 19.49 -20.41
CA GLU A 64 35.03 20.08 -21.58
C GLU A 64 34.07 20.39 -22.74
N LEU A 65 32.84 20.80 -22.48
CA LEU A 65 31.91 21.09 -23.54
C LEU A 65 32.27 22.35 -24.33
N GLU A 66 32.41 22.16 -25.63
CA GLU A 66 32.54 23.28 -26.58
C GLU A 66 31.17 23.94 -26.76
N TYR A 67 31.14 25.26 -26.64
CA TYR A 67 29.92 26.09 -26.71
C TYR A 67 29.08 25.90 -28.00
N GLU A 68 29.71 25.40 -29.07
CA GLU A 68 29.08 25.23 -30.39
C GLU A 68 28.08 24.05 -30.44
N ILE A 69 28.24 23.03 -29.57
CA ILE A 69 27.34 21.87 -29.53
C ILE A 69 26.01 22.20 -28.84
N PHE A 70 25.96 23.29 -28.08
CA PHE A 70 24.86 23.65 -27.18
C PHE A 70 23.83 24.64 -27.75
N GLY A 71 23.96 25.19 -28.97
CA GLY A 71 23.14 26.30 -29.42
C GLY A 71 21.63 26.09 -29.20
N GLU A 72 21.07 24.99 -29.70
CA GLU A 72 19.64 24.69 -29.57
C GLU A 72 19.24 24.29 -28.14
N VAL A 73 20.12 23.58 -27.41
CA VAL A 73 19.90 23.21 -26.00
C VAL A 73 19.90 24.47 -25.12
N GLN A 74 20.82 25.40 -25.32
CA GLN A 74 20.86 26.66 -24.58
C GLN A 74 19.59 27.50 -24.80
N GLU A 75 19.07 27.54 -26.04
CA GLU A 75 17.80 28.22 -26.34
C GLU A 75 16.60 27.54 -25.65
N LEU A 76 16.61 26.20 -25.57
CA LEU A 76 15.60 25.45 -24.83
C LEU A 76 15.67 25.74 -23.33
N LEU A 77 16.88 25.74 -22.74
CA LEU A 77 17.09 26.02 -21.31
C LEU A 77 16.74 27.50 -20.97
N LYS A 78 17.04 28.49 -21.84
CA LYS A 78 16.57 29.86 -21.67
C LYS A 78 15.05 29.93 -21.58
N LYS A 79 14.37 29.25 -22.49
CA LYS A 79 12.91 29.21 -22.48
C LYS A 79 12.36 28.51 -21.23
N ALA A 80 13.03 27.47 -20.72
CA ALA A 80 12.68 26.82 -19.48
C ALA A 80 12.77 27.79 -18.30
N ILE A 81 13.83 28.57 -18.21
CA ILE A 81 14.01 29.63 -17.20
C ILE A 81 12.89 30.67 -17.30
N GLU A 82 12.59 31.15 -18.52
CA GLU A 82 11.49 32.10 -18.77
C GLU A 82 10.12 31.59 -18.35
N LYS A 83 9.94 30.27 -18.36
CA LYS A 83 8.70 29.56 -17.95
C LYS A 83 8.70 29.12 -16.49
N ASN A 84 9.71 29.45 -15.71
CA ASN A 84 9.91 28.99 -14.34
C ASN A 84 9.95 27.45 -14.20
N ALA A 85 10.28 26.72 -15.27
CA ALA A 85 10.46 25.28 -15.23
C ALA A 85 11.66 24.88 -14.35
N GLN A 86 11.58 23.72 -13.71
CA GLN A 86 12.67 23.21 -12.89
C GLN A 86 13.75 22.58 -13.78
N ILE A 87 14.99 23.03 -13.65
CA ILE A 87 16.12 22.46 -14.39
C ILE A 87 16.98 21.69 -13.40
N TRP A 88 17.22 20.42 -13.69
CA TRP A 88 18.00 19.49 -12.88
C TRP A 88 19.25 19.04 -13.64
N PRO A 89 20.38 19.75 -13.46
CA PRO A 89 21.64 19.35 -14.06
C PRO A 89 22.19 18.10 -13.39
N VAL A 90 22.71 17.15 -14.18
CA VAL A 90 23.34 15.90 -13.72
C VAL A 90 24.83 15.93 -14.12
N ALA A 91 25.71 16.00 -13.15
CA ALA A 91 27.14 15.93 -13.35
C ALA A 91 27.58 14.45 -13.35
N ILE A 92 27.81 13.93 -14.54
CA ILE A 92 28.17 12.52 -14.75
C ILE A 92 29.65 12.33 -15.09
N ASP A 93 30.35 13.41 -15.48
CA ASP A 93 31.81 13.45 -15.62
C ASP A 93 32.46 13.73 -14.24
N LYS A 94 33.57 13.08 -13.93
CA LYS A 94 34.31 13.23 -12.66
C LYS A 94 34.73 14.67 -12.33
N LYS A 95 34.70 15.58 -13.31
CA LYS A 95 35.11 16.99 -13.18
C LYS A 95 33.97 18.01 -13.30
N ALA A 96 32.83 17.63 -13.84
CA ALA A 96 31.76 18.56 -14.25
C ALA A 96 30.72 18.81 -13.15
N ARG A 97 31.10 19.44 -12.05
CA ARG A 97 30.18 19.77 -10.94
C ARG A 97 29.32 21.00 -11.20
N ILE A 98 29.84 21.96 -11.97
CA ILE A 98 29.16 23.21 -12.29
C ILE A 98 28.69 23.13 -13.73
N PRO A 99 27.38 23.24 -13.99
CA PRO A 99 26.86 23.26 -15.35
C PRO A 99 27.32 24.54 -16.08
N ILE A 100 27.35 24.47 -17.41
CA ILE A 100 27.79 25.59 -18.25
C ILE A 100 26.64 26.33 -18.89
N GLY A 101 26.96 27.56 -19.33
CA GLY A 101 26.01 28.40 -20.02
C GLY A 101 24.96 29.02 -19.10
N VAL A 102 23.72 29.07 -19.55
CA VAL A 102 22.61 29.78 -18.87
C VAL A 102 22.16 29.15 -17.56
N ILE A 103 22.66 27.98 -17.24
CA ILE A 103 22.34 27.23 -15.99
C ILE A 103 23.55 27.09 -15.03
N SER A 104 24.59 27.92 -15.25
CA SER A 104 25.81 27.87 -14.42
C SER A 104 25.58 28.23 -12.94
N ASP A 105 24.45 28.85 -12.61
CA ASP A 105 23.99 29.14 -11.24
C ASP A 105 23.26 27.98 -10.56
N LYS A 106 22.96 26.90 -11.30
CA LYS A 106 22.24 25.75 -10.75
C LYS A 106 23.17 24.74 -10.10
N GLN A 107 22.72 24.14 -9.01
CA GLN A 107 23.41 23.02 -8.38
C GLN A 107 23.19 21.75 -9.19
N SER A 108 24.29 21.08 -9.58
CA SER A 108 24.21 19.77 -10.22
C SER A 108 24.04 18.63 -9.23
N TYR A 109 23.31 17.60 -9.65
CA TYR A 109 23.36 16.29 -9.00
C TYR A 109 24.67 15.60 -9.41
N ASP A 110 25.63 15.57 -8.51
CA ASP A 110 26.98 15.02 -8.75
C ASP A 110 26.99 13.52 -8.52
N VAL A 111 26.93 12.73 -9.60
CA VAL A 111 26.85 11.27 -9.55
C VAL A 111 28.07 10.64 -8.87
N TRP A 112 29.26 11.20 -9.10
CA TRP A 112 30.49 10.69 -8.49
C TRP A 112 30.58 10.98 -6.98
N GLU A 113 30.11 12.12 -6.56
CA GLU A 113 29.96 12.44 -5.14
C GLU A 113 28.92 11.51 -4.49
N GLN A 114 27.83 11.22 -5.19
CA GLN A 114 26.82 10.29 -4.69
C GLN A 114 27.36 8.87 -4.52
N LEU A 115 28.16 8.37 -5.47
CA LEU A 115 28.85 7.08 -5.34
C LEU A 115 29.83 7.09 -4.15
N ARG A 116 30.72 8.08 -4.10
CA ARG A 116 31.74 8.20 -3.05
C ARG A 116 31.12 8.28 -1.65
N CYS A 117 30.11 9.09 -1.47
CA CYS A 117 29.50 9.27 -0.15
C CYS A 117 28.69 8.07 0.32
N ARG A 118 28.41 7.09 -0.58
CA ARG A 118 27.72 5.83 -0.28
C ARG A 118 28.66 4.62 -0.27
N ASP A 119 29.94 4.86 -0.37
CA ASP A 119 30.96 3.80 -0.45
C ASP A 119 30.68 2.80 -1.60
N LEU A 120 30.34 3.37 -2.77
CA LEU A 120 30.05 2.65 -4.00
C LEU A 120 31.06 3.03 -5.08
N ASP A 121 31.47 2.08 -5.90
CA ASP A 121 32.29 2.32 -7.09
C ASP A 121 31.43 2.52 -8.36
N GLU A 122 32.10 2.73 -9.51
CA GLU A 122 31.43 3.08 -10.77
C GLU A 122 30.52 1.98 -11.33
N GLN A 123 30.73 0.71 -10.97
CA GLN A 123 29.85 -0.39 -11.40
C GLN A 123 28.42 -0.29 -10.81
N TYR A 124 28.24 0.50 -9.74
CA TYR A 124 26.96 0.72 -9.08
C TYR A 124 26.25 2.01 -9.49
N ILE A 125 26.61 2.61 -10.63
CA ILE A 125 25.98 3.84 -11.12
C ILE A 125 24.45 3.71 -11.29
N GLY A 126 23.97 2.49 -11.58
CA GLY A 126 22.55 2.17 -11.65
C GLY A 126 21.81 2.38 -10.33
N ILE A 127 22.45 2.15 -9.18
CA ILE A 127 21.88 2.43 -7.85
C ILE A 127 21.64 3.93 -7.70
N ILE A 128 22.60 4.76 -8.11
CA ILE A 128 22.48 6.22 -8.05
C ILE A 128 21.37 6.72 -8.99
N ALA A 129 21.23 6.09 -10.16
CA ALA A 129 20.15 6.41 -11.10
C ALA A 129 18.77 6.12 -10.51
N LYS A 130 18.60 5.00 -9.79
CA LYS A 130 17.34 4.67 -9.07
C LYS A 130 17.05 5.70 -7.98
N ILE A 131 18.06 6.10 -7.19
CA ILE A 131 17.90 7.13 -6.14
C ILE A 131 17.46 8.46 -6.78
N PHE A 132 18.08 8.86 -7.88
CA PHE A 132 17.72 10.08 -8.60
C PHE A 132 16.30 10.01 -9.18
N ALA A 133 15.92 8.86 -9.74
CA ALA A 133 14.55 8.64 -10.23
C ALA A 133 13.51 8.78 -9.10
N ARG A 134 13.78 8.25 -7.90
CA ARG A 134 12.89 8.40 -6.74
C ARG A 134 12.73 9.85 -6.31
N LYS A 135 13.77 10.68 -6.41
CA LYS A 135 13.68 12.13 -6.18
C LYS A 135 12.72 12.80 -7.17
N ILE A 136 12.77 12.40 -8.44
CA ILE A 136 11.85 12.88 -9.46
C ILE A 136 10.42 12.42 -9.16
N ILE A 137 10.24 11.14 -8.81
CA ILE A 137 8.93 10.57 -8.46
C ILE A 137 8.33 11.31 -7.25
N ALA A 138 9.11 11.57 -6.20
CA ALA A 138 8.67 12.36 -5.04
C ALA A 138 8.23 13.79 -5.44
N ARG A 139 8.86 14.35 -6.45
CA ARG A 139 8.49 15.68 -6.94
C ARG A 139 7.25 15.66 -7.84
N VAL A 140 7.09 14.62 -8.66
CA VAL A 140 5.95 14.45 -9.57
C VAL A 140 4.69 14.02 -8.81
N PHE A 141 4.84 13.13 -7.82
CA PHE A 141 3.74 12.55 -7.04
C PHE A 141 3.93 12.81 -5.52
N PRO A 142 3.93 14.08 -5.07
CA PRO A 142 4.24 14.42 -3.67
C PRO A 142 3.21 13.91 -2.66
N THR A 143 2.00 13.59 -3.10
CA THR A 143 0.97 12.97 -2.26
C THR A 143 1.15 11.45 -2.12
N CYS A 144 1.92 10.81 -3.00
CA CYS A 144 2.14 9.36 -2.99
C CYS A 144 3.48 8.93 -2.42
N TYR A 145 4.53 9.75 -2.58
CA TYR A 145 5.88 9.42 -2.14
C TYR A 145 6.62 10.63 -1.57
N CYS A 146 7.47 10.39 -0.58
CA CYS A 146 8.40 11.36 0.00
C CYS A 146 9.82 10.76 -0.01
N GLU A 147 10.83 11.60 -0.24
CA GLU A 147 12.25 11.15 -0.22
C GLU A 147 12.67 10.64 1.17
N GLU A 148 12.13 11.26 2.24
CA GLU A 148 12.46 10.94 3.63
C GLU A 148 11.51 9.84 4.15
N SER A 149 11.67 8.61 3.66
CA SER A 149 10.86 7.47 4.10
C SER A 149 11.45 6.81 5.35
N GLU A 150 10.59 6.48 6.31
CA GLU A 150 10.97 5.73 7.52
C GLU A 150 10.82 4.22 7.28
N ILE A 151 11.86 3.46 7.65
CA ILE A 151 11.90 2.00 7.52
C ILE A 151 12.01 1.38 8.90
N PHE A 152 11.10 0.46 9.24
CA PHE A 152 11.18 -0.32 10.47
C PHE A 152 11.77 -1.70 10.20
N LEU A 153 12.86 -2.06 10.90
CA LEU A 153 13.52 -3.37 10.80
C LEU A 153 13.12 -4.26 11.97
N SER A 154 12.28 -5.26 11.74
CA SER A 154 11.86 -6.25 12.72
C SER A 154 12.65 -7.55 12.57
N HIS A 155 13.20 -8.05 13.67
CA HIS A 155 13.99 -9.28 13.68
C HIS A 155 14.00 -9.96 15.05
N ARG A 156 14.30 -11.24 15.07
CA ARG A 156 14.58 -11.97 16.30
C ARG A 156 16.03 -11.73 16.74
N ARG A 157 16.26 -11.19 17.95
CA ARG A 157 17.62 -10.87 18.43
C ARG A 157 18.53 -12.10 18.52
N ILE A 158 18.00 -13.28 18.87
CA ILE A 158 18.82 -14.47 19.12
C ILE A 158 19.54 -14.99 17.88
N ASP A 159 18.91 -14.89 16.70
CA ASP A 159 19.39 -15.48 15.45
C ASP A 159 19.33 -14.51 14.24
N GLY A 160 18.86 -13.30 14.42
CA GLY A 160 18.75 -12.27 13.37
C GLY A 160 19.56 -11.00 13.63
N GLU A 161 20.16 -10.83 14.82
CA GLU A 161 20.81 -9.60 15.26
C GLU A 161 21.97 -9.18 14.35
N ASP A 162 22.91 -10.11 14.07
CA ASP A 162 24.12 -9.80 13.27
C ASP A 162 23.76 -9.46 11.82
N ILE A 163 22.78 -10.16 11.24
CA ILE A 163 22.30 -9.91 9.88
C ILE A 163 21.62 -8.53 9.82
N THR A 164 20.73 -8.25 10.77
CA THR A 164 20.00 -6.98 10.81
C THR A 164 20.93 -5.80 11.06
N ALA A 165 21.98 -5.97 11.88
CA ALA A 165 23.01 -4.96 12.07
C ALA A 165 23.71 -4.60 10.76
N LYS A 166 24.12 -5.60 9.99
CA LYS A 166 24.75 -5.38 8.68
C LYS A 166 23.85 -4.69 7.67
N ILE A 167 22.58 -5.11 7.62
CA ILE A 167 21.57 -4.47 6.77
C ILE A 167 21.41 -2.99 7.18
N TYR A 168 21.23 -2.73 8.48
CA TYR A 168 21.05 -1.39 9.03
C TYR A 168 22.22 -0.47 8.72
N ASP A 169 23.46 -0.92 9.04
CA ASP A 169 24.68 -0.15 8.80
C ASP A 169 24.87 0.15 7.30
N LYS A 170 24.57 -0.83 6.44
CA LYS A 170 24.66 -0.65 4.99
C LYS A 170 23.59 0.28 4.45
N MET A 171 22.36 0.22 4.96
CA MET A 171 21.28 1.16 4.61
C MET A 171 21.64 2.59 4.98
N LEU A 172 22.20 2.84 6.17
CA LEU A 172 22.65 4.18 6.59
C LEU A 172 23.67 4.80 5.62
N VAL A 173 24.52 3.98 5.02
CA VAL A 173 25.54 4.44 4.07
C VAL A 173 24.96 4.54 2.66
N GLN A 174 24.23 3.52 2.20
CA GLN A 174 23.80 3.38 0.82
C GLN A 174 22.53 4.19 0.49
N ALA A 175 21.69 4.45 1.47
CA ALA A 175 20.40 5.15 1.30
C ALA A 175 20.22 6.26 2.34
N LYS A 176 21.05 7.30 2.23
CA LYS A 176 21.12 8.44 3.18
C LYS A 176 19.80 9.24 3.28
N GLU A 177 18.94 9.12 2.31
CA GLU A 177 17.63 9.74 2.26
C GLU A 177 16.62 9.04 3.17
N LEU A 178 16.89 7.81 3.56
CA LEU A 178 15.99 6.99 4.37
C LEU A 178 16.38 7.03 5.85
N THR A 179 15.40 6.82 6.71
CA THR A 179 15.60 6.73 8.15
C THR A 179 15.28 5.32 8.63
N PRO A 180 16.25 4.37 8.57
CA PRO A 180 16.04 3.04 9.12
C PRO A 180 15.97 3.11 10.64
N PHE A 181 14.98 2.43 11.23
CA PHE A 181 14.81 2.28 12.66
C PHE A 181 15.11 0.82 13.06
N ARG A 182 15.95 0.67 14.08
CA ARG A 182 16.26 -0.58 14.73
C ARG A 182 16.20 -0.37 16.24
N ASP A 183 15.39 -1.15 16.94
CA ASP A 183 15.07 -0.95 18.36
C ASP A 183 16.29 -0.85 19.28
N VAL A 184 17.30 -1.73 19.09
CA VAL A 184 18.52 -1.76 19.92
C VAL A 184 19.34 -0.48 19.82
N VAL A 185 19.31 0.20 18.67
CA VAL A 185 20.15 1.37 18.39
C VAL A 185 19.42 2.67 18.64
N ASN A 186 18.13 2.71 18.32
CA ASN A 186 17.36 3.94 18.26
C ASN A 186 16.57 4.25 19.55
N VAL A 187 16.33 3.26 20.42
CA VAL A 187 15.71 3.48 21.73
C VAL A 187 16.78 3.91 22.75
N LYS A 188 16.63 5.10 23.32
CA LYS A 188 17.60 5.65 24.27
C LYS A 188 17.39 5.10 25.67
N VAL A 189 18.47 5.07 26.46
CA VAL A 189 18.40 4.71 27.86
C VAL A 189 17.51 5.70 28.62
N GLY A 190 16.46 5.18 29.26
CA GLY A 190 15.48 5.98 30.00
C GLY A 190 14.17 6.26 29.27
N ASP A 191 14.08 5.95 27.97
CA ASP A 191 12.83 6.03 27.23
C ASP A 191 11.85 4.92 27.63
N ALA A 192 10.56 5.18 27.50
CA ALA A 192 9.53 4.14 27.55
C ALA A 192 9.61 3.34 26.25
N ALA A 193 10.46 2.31 26.22
CA ALA A 193 10.87 1.61 25.00
C ALA A 193 9.70 1.20 24.12
N GLN A 194 8.60 0.70 24.72
CA GLN A 194 7.41 0.29 23.99
C GLN A 194 6.74 1.46 23.27
N GLU A 195 6.58 2.60 23.92
CA GLU A 195 5.93 3.78 23.32
C GLU A 195 6.73 4.29 22.14
N VAL A 196 8.05 4.31 22.24
CA VAL A 196 8.95 4.72 21.14
C VAL A 196 8.84 3.75 19.96
N ILE A 197 8.79 2.45 20.23
CA ILE A 197 8.66 1.42 19.17
C ILE A 197 7.30 1.55 18.49
N ASP A 198 6.21 1.65 19.24
CA ASP A 198 4.85 1.77 18.69
C ASP A 198 4.72 3.07 17.86
N GLU A 199 5.26 4.20 18.32
CA GLU A 199 5.28 5.46 17.58
C GLU A 199 6.10 5.35 16.28
N ARG A 200 7.27 4.71 16.32
CA ARG A 200 8.10 4.52 15.14
C ARG A 200 7.47 3.57 14.14
N MET A 201 6.83 2.52 14.59
CA MET A 201 6.06 1.63 13.70
C MET A 201 4.91 2.38 13.02
N GLU A 202 4.14 3.20 13.76
CA GLU A 202 3.01 3.95 13.21
C GLU A 202 3.46 4.94 12.12
N ASN A 203 4.63 5.55 12.29
CA ASN A 203 5.19 6.50 11.32
C ASN A 203 5.97 5.84 10.17
N SER A 204 6.29 4.56 10.25
CA SER A 204 7.09 3.87 9.23
C SER A 204 6.36 3.74 7.89
N ASP A 205 7.05 3.98 6.79
CA ASP A 205 6.53 3.82 5.43
C ASP A 205 6.56 2.37 4.96
N VAL A 206 7.49 1.58 5.49
CA VAL A 206 7.60 0.15 5.24
C VAL A 206 8.13 -0.58 6.47
N PHE A 207 7.63 -1.77 6.68
CA PHE A 207 8.05 -2.70 7.71
C PHE A 207 8.83 -3.84 7.07
N ILE A 208 10.12 -3.98 7.39
CA ILE A 208 10.96 -5.06 6.89
C ILE A 208 11.05 -6.15 7.95
N PHE A 209 10.47 -7.31 7.63
CA PHE A 209 10.47 -8.47 8.49
C PHE A 209 11.60 -9.44 8.10
N ILE A 210 12.61 -9.56 8.95
CA ILE A 210 13.72 -10.52 8.81
C ILE A 210 13.31 -11.83 9.47
N HIS A 211 12.89 -12.78 8.65
CA HIS A 211 12.39 -14.08 9.10
C HIS A 211 13.52 -15.10 9.20
N THR A 212 13.87 -15.47 10.42
CA THR A 212 14.85 -16.48 10.79
C THR A 212 14.16 -17.74 11.34
N ALA A 213 14.91 -18.82 11.53
CA ALA A 213 14.38 -20.10 12.00
C ALA A 213 13.60 -20.02 13.33
N ARG A 214 13.93 -19.05 14.20
CA ARG A 214 13.32 -18.88 15.52
C ARG A 214 12.34 -17.71 15.61
N SER A 215 12.01 -17.04 14.53
CA SER A 215 11.12 -15.87 14.55
C SER A 215 9.75 -16.17 15.17
N ALA A 216 9.18 -17.34 14.89
CA ALA A 216 7.87 -17.76 15.41
C ALA A 216 7.83 -17.99 16.94
N GLU A 217 8.98 -18.13 17.61
CA GLU A 217 9.06 -18.27 19.07
C GLU A 217 8.89 -16.92 19.79
N SER A 218 8.82 -15.81 19.07
CA SER A 218 8.75 -14.48 19.64
C SER A 218 7.33 -13.91 19.54
N ASP A 219 6.62 -13.85 20.65
CA ASP A 219 5.33 -13.15 20.73
C ASP A 219 5.47 -11.67 20.36
N TRP A 220 6.66 -11.09 20.56
CA TRP A 220 6.97 -9.72 20.22
C TRP A 220 6.95 -9.47 18.71
N ILE A 221 7.66 -10.29 17.94
CA ILE A 221 7.67 -10.22 16.47
C ILE A 221 6.26 -10.41 15.90
N LEU A 222 5.51 -11.36 16.45
CA LEU A 222 4.12 -11.60 16.04
C LEU A 222 3.24 -10.38 16.34
N LYS A 223 3.48 -9.68 17.47
CA LYS A 223 2.78 -8.44 17.81
C LYS A 223 3.12 -7.31 16.83
N GLU A 224 4.41 -7.12 16.52
CA GLU A 224 4.87 -6.11 15.55
C GLU A 224 4.31 -6.37 14.14
N LEU A 225 4.40 -7.61 13.66
CA LEU A 225 3.88 -8.00 12.35
C LEU A 225 2.36 -7.78 12.27
N ARG A 226 1.62 -8.19 13.31
CA ARG A 226 0.18 -7.95 13.42
C ARG A 226 -0.13 -6.46 13.38
N PHE A 227 0.59 -5.65 14.14
CA PHE A 227 0.43 -4.19 14.16
C PHE A 227 0.63 -3.60 12.75
N ALA A 228 1.72 -3.97 12.07
CA ALA A 228 2.01 -3.48 10.71
C ALA A 228 0.86 -3.82 9.73
N LEU A 229 0.36 -5.06 9.77
CA LEU A 229 -0.73 -5.48 8.89
C LEU A 229 -2.05 -4.76 9.19
N LEU A 230 -2.44 -4.66 10.47
CA LEU A 230 -3.68 -3.98 10.87
C LEU A 230 -3.65 -2.48 10.59
N ARG A 231 -2.48 -1.85 10.61
CA ARG A 231 -2.26 -0.43 10.27
C ARG A 231 -2.04 -0.20 8.78
N GLN A 232 -2.12 -1.25 7.97
CA GLN A 232 -1.92 -1.18 6.52
C GLN A 232 -0.52 -0.69 6.12
N ILE A 233 0.50 -0.97 6.95
CA ILE A 233 1.89 -0.69 6.62
C ILE A 233 2.37 -1.78 5.64
N PRO A 234 3.00 -1.43 4.51
CA PRO A 234 3.57 -2.42 3.61
C PRO A 234 4.65 -3.26 4.31
N VAL A 235 4.58 -4.58 4.17
CA VAL A 235 5.53 -5.52 4.80
C VAL A 235 6.43 -6.14 3.74
N LEU A 236 7.72 -5.84 3.80
CA LEU A 236 8.75 -6.56 3.06
C LEU A 236 9.20 -7.78 3.86
N TRP A 237 8.84 -8.96 3.42
CA TRP A 237 9.19 -10.21 4.08
C TRP A 237 10.46 -10.81 3.48
N VAL A 238 11.52 -10.89 4.30
CA VAL A 238 12.84 -11.43 3.92
C VAL A 238 13.09 -12.73 4.69
N GLN A 239 13.18 -13.85 3.99
CA GLN A 239 13.45 -15.17 4.57
C GLN A 239 14.96 -15.45 4.58
N ILE A 240 15.46 -15.94 5.72
CA ILE A 240 16.87 -16.32 5.92
C ILE A 240 16.97 -17.84 6.07
N ASP A 241 17.95 -18.46 5.38
CA ASP A 241 18.29 -19.89 5.47
C ASP A 241 17.10 -20.85 5.33
N ASN A 242 16.14 -20.49 4.45
CA ASN A 242 14.92 -21.27 4.25
C ASN A 242 14.11 -21.53 5.54
N ALA A 243 14.08 -20.57 6.47
CA ALA A 243 13.27 -20.64 7.67
C ALA A 243 11.83 -21.06 7.34
N ASP A 244 11.24 -21.99 8.12
CA ASP A 244 9.92 -22.54 7.81
C ASP A 244 8.83 -21.46 7.90
N VAL A 245 8.22 -21.13 6.78
CA VAL A 245 7.14 -20.13 6.70
C VAL A 245 5.83 -20.62 7.32
N ASN A 246 5.66 -21.94 7.53
CA ASN A 246 4.43 -22.52 8.04
C ASN A 246 4.30 -22.44 9.57
N ILE A 247 5.39 -22.15 10.26
CA ILE A 247 5.37 -21.93 11.71
C ILE A 247 4.82 -20.55 12.10
N LEU A 248 4.73 -19.61 11.16
CA LEU A 248 4.18 -18.27 11.42
C LEU A 248 2.66 -18.33 11.52
N LYS A 249 2.12 -17.91 12.66
CA LYS A 249 0.66 -17.80 12.89
C LYS A 249 0.02 -16.69 12.03
N ILE A 250 0.78 -15.66 11.70
CA ILE A 250 0.36 -14.51 10.88
C ILE A 250 1.37 -14.37 9.76
N LYS A 251 0.88 -14.19 8.54
CA LYS A 251 1.70 -14.03 7.34
C LYS A 251 1.29 -12.77 6.57
N PRO A 252 2.24 -11.97 6.09
CA PRO A 252 1.91 -10.83 5.23
C PRO A 252 1.48 -11.26 3.83
N SER A 253 2.01 -12.38 3.34
CA SER A 253 1.69 -12.98 2.03
C SER A 253 1.79 -14.51 2.11
N ASP A 254 1.57 -15.20 1.01
CA ASP A 254 1.73 -16.65 0.90
C ASP A 254 3.21 -17.08 0.93
N GLN A 255 4.08 -16.24 0.37
CA GLN A 255 5.52 -16.49 0.27
C GLN A 255 6.35 -15.26 0.66
N PRO A 256 7.60 -15.46 1.13
CA PRO A 256 8.57 -14.38 1.31
C PRO A 256 8.87 -13.65 0.00
N HIS A 257 8.99 -12.33 0.06
CA HIS A 257 9.36 -11.50 -1.09
C HIS A 257 10.81 -11.74 -1.54
N LEU A 258 11.71 -11.90 -0.57
CA LEU A 258 13.15 -12.10 -0.80
C LEU A 258 13.65 -13.28 0.04
N LYS A 259 14.62 -14.01 -0.50
CA LYS A 259 15.23 -15.19 0.13
C LYS A 259 16.74 -15.11 0.04
N TYR A 260 17.42 -15.21 1.18
CA TYR A 260 18.88 -15.14 1.28
C TYR A 260 19.39 -16.18 2.28
N THR A 261 20.69 -16.44 2.21
CA THR A 261 21.40 -17.21 3.24
C THR A 261 22.15 -16.27 4.19
N THR A 262 22.40 -16.73 5.41
CA THR A 262 23.20 -15.96 6.39
C THR A 262 24.55 -15.53 5.79
N GLU A 263 25.22 -16.40 5.03
CA GLU A 263 26.53 -16.15 4.43
C GLU A 263 26.51 -14.97 3.43
N ASP A 264 25.38 -14.73 2.74
CA ASP A 264 25.27 -13.66 1.75
C ASP A 264 25.47 -12.26 2.37
N PHE A 265 25.15 -12.08 3.64
CA PHE A 265 25.28 -10.82 4.36
C PHE A 265 26.72 -10.54 4.84
N PHE A 266 27.62 -11.50 4.76
CA PHE A 266 29.02 -11.36 5.12
C PHE A 266 29.94 -11.16 3.91
N ASP A 267 29.39 -11.17 2.70
CA ASP A 267 30.03 -10.79 1.45
C ASP A 267 29.65 -9.35 1.10
N GLU A 268 30.62 -8.44 1.04
CA GLU A 268 30.35 -7.00 0.84
C GLU A 268 29.70 -6.69 -0.51
N GLU A 269 30.11 -7.35 -1.60
CA GLU A 269 29.51 -7.13 -2.92
C GLU A 269 28.08 -7.65 -2.98
N LYS A 270 27.80 -8.78 -2.34
CA LYS A 270 26.44 -9.31 -2.22
C LYS A 270 25.59 -8.41 -1.34
N LEU A 271 26.11 -7.94 -0.21
CA LEU A 271 25.39 -7.07 0.71
C LEU A 271 24.93 -5.77 0.02
N ILE A 272 25.77 -5.15 -0.81
CA ILE A 272 25.39 -3.97 -1.61
C ILE A 272 24.16 -4.29 -2.47
N LYS A 273 24.19 -5.41 -3.19
CA LYS A 273 23.09 -5.83 -4.09
C LYS A 273 21.82 -6.22 -3.32
N ILE A 274 21.98 -6.89 -2.18
CA ILE A 274 20.86 -7.28 -1.29
C ILE A 274 20.14 -6.02 -0.80
N VAL A 275 20.90 -5.05 -0.28
CA VAL A 275 20.30 -3.80 0.23
C VAL A 275 19.65 -3.01 -0.91
N ASP A 276 20.28 -2.91 -2.10
CA ASP A 276 19.62 -2.28 -3.27
C ASP A 276 18.31 -2.97 -3.64
N THR A 277 18.29 -4.31 -3.66
CA THR A 277 17.09 -5.10 -3.95
C THR A 277 16.01 -4.88 -2.87
N MET A 278 16.38 -4.92 -1.59
CA MET A 278 15.45 -4.65 -0.48
C MET A 278 14.84 -3.25 -0.59
N LEU A 279 15.64 -2.24 -0.86
CA LEU A 279 15.19 -0.85 -1.02
C LEU A 279 14.32 -0.67 -2.26
N GLN A 280 14.61 -1.38 -3.34
CA GLN A 280 13.77 -1.36 -4.54
C GLN A 280 12.41 -2.02 -4.28
N THR A 281 12.40 -3.19 -3.66
CA THR A 281 11.14 -3.89 -3.31
C THR A 281 10.33 -3.11 -2.29
N ALA A 282 10.98 -2.51 -1.28
CA ALA A 282 10.32 -1.63 -0.32
C ALA A 282 9.64 -0.42 -1.01
N PHE A 283 10.35 0.23 -1.94
CA PHE A 283 9.80 1.32 -2.73
C PHE A 283 8.59 0.89 -3.57
N GLU A 284 8.66 -0.27 -4.21
CA GLU A 284 7.53 -0.85 -4.96
C GLU A 284 6.30 -1.05 -4.07
N LEU A 285 6.49 -1.63 -2.88
CA LEU A 285 5.41 -1.85 -1.91
C LEU A 285 4.79 -0.53 -1.42
N ILE A 286 5.60 0.50 -1.19
CA ILE A 286 5.14 1.84 -0.82
C ILE A 286 4.29 2.43 -1.95
N MET A 287 4.77 2.37 -3.20
CA MET A 287 4.06 2.94 -4.35
C MET A 287 2.75 2.19 -4.66
N ASP A 288 2.76 0.86 -4.57
CA ASP A 288 1.55 0.06 -4.75
C ASP A 288 0.48 0.42 -3.71
N ARG A 289 0.88 0.63 -2.46
CA ARG A 289 -0.01 1.08 -1.39
C ARG A 289 -0.54 2.49 -1.66
N SER A 290 0.34 3.39 -2.08
CA SER A 290 -0.03 4.78 -2.33
C SER A 290 -1.03 4.93 -3.47
N ASN A 291 -0.95 4.09 -4.48
CA ASN A 291 -1.87 4.12 -5.62
C ASN A 291 -3.32 3.73 -5.26
N GLN A 292 -3.54 3.08 -4.12
CA GLN A 292 -4.89 2.77 -3.63
C GLN A 292 -5.71 4.04 -3.32
N ILE A 293 -5.05 5.18 -3.12
CA ILE A 293 -5.72 6.45 -2.81
C ILE A 293 -6.73 6.88 -3.89
N LEU A 294 -6.52 6.47 -5.15
CA LEU A 294 -7.40 6.84 -6.25
C LEU A 294 -8.83 6.31 -6.05
N GLY A 295 -8.98 5.08 -5.57
CA GLY A 295 -10.28 4.52 -5.28
C GLY A 295 -10.96 5.18 -4.06
N TYR A 296 -10.19 5.70 -3.11
CA TYR A 296 -10.75 6.49 -2.01
C TYR A 296 -11.28 7.86 -2.47
N VAL A 297 -10.70 8.45 -3.52
CA VAL A 297 -11.27 9.67 -4.12
C VAL A 297 -12.68 9.41 -4.61
N ASP A 298 -12.87 8.36 -5.41
CA ASP A 298 -14.17 7.99 -5.95
C ASP A 298 -15.19 7.71 -4.81
N LEU A 299 -14.74 7.03 -3.75
CA LEU A 299 -15.58 6.72 -2.59
C LEU A 299 -16.07 7.98 -1.84
N LEU A 300 -15.20 8.98 -1.66
CA LEU A 300 -15.57 10.24 -1.03
C LEU A 300 -16.43 11.13 -1.95
N GLU A 301 -16.19 11.10 -3.26
CA GLU A 301 -17.07 11.74 -4.24
C GLU A 301 -18.48 11.15 -4.18
N ASP A 302 -18.61 9.83 -4.08
CA ASP A 302 -19.89 9.14 -3.90
C ASP A 302 -20.61 9.53 -2.58
N LEU A 303 -19.83 9.68 -1.49
CA LEU A 303 -20.37 10.04 -0.17
C LEU A 303 -20.91 11.47 -0.13
N PHE A 304 -20.16 12.41 -0.68
CA PHE A 304 -20.47 13.84 -0.58
C PHE A 304 -21.30 14.37 -1.76
N GLY A 305 -21.14 13.81 -2.95
CA GLY A 305 -21.82 14.25 -4.16
C GLY A 305 -21.63 15.75 -4.42
N ASP A 306 -22.74 16.48 -4.59
CA ASP A 306 -22.77 17.93 -4.82
C ASP A 306 -22.29 18.80 -3.65
N LYS A 307 -22.04 18.21 -2.49
CA LYS A 307 -21.51 18.90 -1.30
C LYS A 307 -19.98 18.99 -1.31
N GLN A 308 -19.32 18.30 -2.23
CA GLN A 308 -17.87 18.33 -2.41
C GLN A 308 -17.48 19.21 -3.60
N GLU A 309 -16.46 20.03 -3.40
CA GLU A 309 -15.83 20.85 -4.43
C GLU A 309 -14.35 20.48 -4.56
N VAL A 310 -13.85 20.32 -5.78
CA VAL A 310 -12.43 20.12 -6.05
C VAL A 310 -11.74 21.48 -6.03
N VAL A 311 -10.85 21.70 -5.06
CA VAL A 311 -10.08 22.94 -4.91
C VAL A 311 -8.80 22.88 -5.75
N ASP A 312 -8.04 21.78 -5.61
CA ASP A 312 -6.84 21.52 -6.41
C ASP A 312 -6.75 20.01 -6.69
N LYS A 313 -7.00 19.62 -7.93
CA LYS A 313 -6.98 18.22 -8.33
C LYS A 313 -5.59 17.58 -8.28
N GLU A 314 -4.55 18.33 -8.65
CA GLU A 314 -3.17 17.82 -8.68
C GLU A 314 -2.64 17.57 -7.26
N LYS A 315 -3.03 18.43 -6.31
CA LYS A 315 -2.66 18.31 -4.91
C LYS A 315 -3.64 17.48 -4.09
N MET A 316 -4.73 16.99 -4.70
CA MET A 316 -5.81 16.26 -4.03
C MET A 316 -6.44 17.04 -2.86
N ILE A 317 -6.70 18.33 -3.07
CA ILE A 317 -7.34 19.22 -2.09
C ILE A 317 -8.81 19.40 -2.46
N TYR A 318 -9.67 19.15 -1.48
CA TYR A 318 -11.12 19.20 -1.61
C TYR A 318 -11.71 20.06 -0.50
N ARG A 319 -12.92 20.62 -0.77
CA ARG A 319 -13.75 21.32 0.21
C ARG A 319 -15.09 20.62 0.29
N ILE A 320 -15.59 20.41 1.49
CA ILE A 320 -16.96 19.96 1.72
C ILE A 320 -17.76 21.04 2.45
N SER A 321 -19.06 21.15 2.09
CA SER A 321 -20.03 22.04 2.72
C SER A 321 -21.29 21.25 3.02
N VAL A 322 -21.50 20.90 4.29
CA VAL A 322 -22.56 20.01 4.75
C VAL A 322 -23.48 20.71 5.74
N GLU A 323 -24.81 20.53 5.59
CA GLU A 323 -25.78 21.12 6.49
C GLU A 323 -25.60 20.62 7.94
N ARG A 324 -25.65 21.53 8.91
CA ARG A 324 -25.61 21.20 10.35
C ARG A 324 -26.93 20.59 10.80
N LYS A 325 -26.91 19.34 11.23
CA LYS A 325 -28.07 18.66 11.80
C LYS A 325 -28.37 19.12 13.23
N GLY A 326 -29.65 19.15 13.61
CA GLY A 326 -30.09 19.39 14.99
C GLY A 326 -30.29 20.83 15.41
N TYR A 327 -30.26 21.79 14.49
CA TYR A 327 -30.51 23.20 14.77
C TYR A 327 -31.77 23.72 14.05
N HIS A 328 -32.61 24.44 14.76
CA HIS A 328 -33.89 24.97 14.23
C HIS A 328 -33.78 26.32 13.51
N TYR A 329 -32.60 26.92 13.42
CA TYR A 329 -32.37 28.20 12.76
C TYR A 329 -31.48 28.05 11.53
N PRO A 330 -31.59 28.91 10.51
CA PRO A 330 -30.69 28.89 9.36
C PRO A 330 -29.26 29.14 9.83
N GLN A 331 -28.51 28.10 9.97
CA GLN A 331 -27.12 28.15 10.40
C GLN A 331 -26.19 27.91 9.20
N ARG A 332 -25.01 28.50 9.28
CA ARG A 332 -23.93 28.24 8.37
C ARG A 332 -23.66 26.73 8.29
N ASN A 333 -23.44 26.20 7.10
CA ASN A 333 -22.99 24.81 6.89
C ASN A 333 -21.70 24.53 7.67
N ILE A 334 -21.42 23.25 7.91
CA ILE A 334 -20.08 22.80 8.31
C ILE A 334 -19.21 22.87 7.05
N GLU A 335 -18.16 23.66 7.11
CA GLU A 335 -17.19 23.77 6.03
C GLU A 335 -15.86 23.18 6.45
N GLN A 336 -15.38 22.21 5.70
CA GLN A 336 -14.10 21.56 5.95
C GLN A 336 -13.29 21.44 4.66
N TYR A 337 -12.01 21.77 4.74
CA TYR A 337 -11.04 21.41 3.70
C TYR A 337 -10.30 20.15 4.09
N TYR A 338 -10.01 19.30 3.12
CA TYR A 338 -9.15 18.15 3.35
C TYR A 338 -8.23 17.89 2.16
N GLN A 339 -7.03 17.40 2.46
CA GLN A 339 -6.05 16.94 1.49
C GLN A 339 -5.78 15.46 1.70
N MET A 340 -5.69 14.69 0.60
CA MET A 340 -5.49 13.25 0.64
C MET A 340 -4.03 12.89 0.31
N PHE A 341 -3.50 11.91 1.06
CA PHE A 341 -2.15 11.37 0.87
C PHE A 341 -2.17 9.85 0.81
N GLY A 342 -1.51 9.27 -0.19
CA GLY A 342 -1.23 7.83 -0.28
C GLY A 342 -0.02 7.39 0.57
N ARG A 343 0.65 8.30 1.24
CA ARG A 343 1.79 8.11 2.14
C ARG A 343 1.50 8.65 3.54
N THR A 344 2.42 8.44 4.47
CA THR A 344 2.36 9.10 5.78
C THR A 344 2.59 10.60 5.61
N PRO A 345 1.62 11.46 6.02
CA PRO A 345 1.79 12.90 5.95
C PRO A 345 2.76 13.41 7.03
N THR A 346 3.49 14.48 6.71
CA THR A 346 4.45 15.11 7.59
C THR A 346 3.93 16.45 8.18
N LEU A 347 4.60 16.99 9.19
CA LEU A 347 4.32 18.33 9.70
C LEU A 347 4.52 19.40 8.62
N MET A 348 5.43 19.18 7.67
CA MET A 348 5.67 20.10 6.55
C MET A 348 4.45 20.15 5.62
N ASP A 349 3.76 19.02 5.40
CA ASP A 349 2.54 18.98 4.61
C ASP A 349 1.43 19.81 5.27
N ALA A 350 1.27 19.71 6.58
CA ALA A 350 0.31 20.53 7.33
C ALA A 350 0.64 22.03 7.25
N GLN A 351 1.92 22.41 7.33
CA GLN A 351 2.33 23.80 7.18
C GLN A 351 2.04 24.34 5.78
N LYS A 352 2.35 23.56 4.73
CA LYS A 352 2.05 23.94 3.34
C LYS A 352 0.55 24.11 3.11
N LEU A 353 -0.25 23.16 3.59
CA LEU A 353 -1.71 23.22 3.45
C LEU A 353 -2.28 24.44 4.16
N ASN A 354 -1.83 24.74 5.40
CA ASN A 354 -2.24 25.94 6.11
C ASN A 354 -1.87 27.23 5.38
N MET A 355 -0.67 27.31 4.81
CA MET A 355 -0.24 28.47 4.01
C MET A 355 -1.11 28.67 2.77
N GLU A 356 -1.49 27.59 2.11
CA GLU A 356 -2.31 27.62 0.91
C GLU A 356 -3.76 28.01 1.21
N LEU A 357 -4.28 27.62 2.37
CA LEU A 357 -5.66 27.87 2.80
C LEU A 357 -5.78 29.03 3.79
N ASN A 358 -4.74 29.87 3.96
CA ASN A 358 -4.68 30.91 5.00
C ASN A 358 -5.83 31.94 4.96
N ASP A 359 -6.45 32.16 3.82
CA ASP A 359 -7.55 33.11 3.62
C ASP A 359 -8.93 32.46 3.74
N THR A 360 -9.03 31.19 4.18
CA THR A 360 -10.30 30.48 4.26
C THR A 360 -10.98 30.63 5.63
N THR A 361 -12.31 30.61 5.63
CA THR A 361 -13.15 30.68 6.85
C THR A 361 -13.70 29.32 7.24
N ALA A 362 -13.00 28.24 6.92
CA ALA A 362 -13.43 26.89 7.20
C ALA A 362 -13.52 26.58 8.71
N ASP A 363 -14.43 25.67 9.08
CA ASP A 363 -14.56 25.18 10.47
C ASP A 363 -13.37 24.29 10.85
N SER A 364 -12.80 23.57 9.89
CA SER A 364 -11.61 22.73 10.08
C SER A 364 -10.85 22.44 8.78
N ILE A 365 -9.58 22.07 8.95
CA ILE A 365 -8.69 21.60 7.89
C ILE A 365 -8.20 20.22 8.29
N ALA A 366 -8.27 19.25 7.39
CA ALA A 366 -7.82 17.88 7.63
C ALA A 366 -6.78 17.42 6.59
N ILE A 367 -5.90 16.55 7.03
CA ILE A 367 -5.03 15.74 6.19
C ILE A 367 -5.42 14.28 6.38
N LEU A 368 -5.73 13.61 5.28
CA LEU A 368 -6.19 12.23 5.27
C LEU A 368 -5.13 11.32 4.64
N THR A 369 -4.91 10.17 5.25
CA THR A 369 -4.02 9.14 4.70
C THR A 369 -4.78 7.83 4.47
N ASN A 370 -4.35 7.05 3.48
CA ASN A 370 -4.89 5.71 3.22
C ASN A 370 -4.47 4.67 4.27
N ARG A 371 -3.67 5.06 5.26
CA ARG A 371 -3.30 4.22 6.40
C ARG A 371 -4.31 4.34 7.52
N ILE A 372 -4.31 3.37 8.40
CA ILE A 372 -5.08 3.41 9.65
C ILE A 372 -4.17 4.03 10.70
N VAL A 373 -4.45 5.28 11.03
CA VAL A 373 -3.68 6.08 11.98
C VAL A 373 -4.57 6.57 13.11
N SER A 374 -3.97 6.81 14.26
CA SER A 374 -4.68 7.45 15.36
C SER A 374 -4.91 8.93 15.04
N GLN A 375 -6.16 9.40 15.15
CA GLN A 375 -6.48 10.79 14.89
C GLN A 375 -5.66 11.71 15.81
N SER A 376 -5.05 12.73 15.24
CA SER A 376 -4.27 13.73 15.97
C SER A 376 -4.43 15.13 15.39
N ILE A 377 -4.17 16.15 16.18
CA ILE A 377 -4.19 17.55 15.73
C ILE A 377 -2.78 18.11 15.81
N ARG A 378 -2.25 18.54 14.66
CA ARG A 378 -0.90 19.12 14.54
C ARG A 378 -1.00 20.43 13.76
N ASN A 379 -0.48 21.53 14.28
CA ASN A 379 -0.53 22.86 13.65
C ASN A 379 -1.95 23.28 13.20
N ASN A 380 -2.98 23.01 14.02
CA ASN A 380 -4.40 23.27 13.72
C ASN A 380 -4.96 22.47 12.54
N VAL A 381 -4.27 21.44 12.08
CA VAL A 381 -4.72 20.51 11.05
C VAL A 381 -5.02 19.16 11.70
N VAL A 382 -6.15 18.58 11.37
CA VAL A 382 -6.54 17.23 11.81
C VAL A 382 -5.84 16.23 10.91
N PHE A 383 -5.09 15.30 11.51
CA PHE A 383 -4.54 14.14 10.82
C PHE A 383 -5.44 12.96 11.10
N ASP A 384 -5.91 12.28 10.04
CA ASP A 384 -6.86 11.17 10.18
C ASP A 384 -6.67 10.12 9.08
N GLY A 385 -7.16 8.91 9.31
CA GLY A 385 -7.31 7.88 8.29
C GLY A 385 -8.53 8.14 7.41
N ILE A 386 -8.41 7.92 6.09
CA ILE A 386 -9.54 8.09 5.17
C ILE A 386 -10.72 7.20 5.56
N GLN A 387 -10.46 6.00 6.08
CA GLN A 387 -11.50 5.06 6.51
C GLN A 387 -12.31 5.63 7.68
N ASP A 388 -11.64 6.15 8.71
CA ASP A 388 -12.30 6.72 9.88
C ASP A 388 -13.06 7.99 9.51
N PHE A 389 -12.47 8.84 8.67
CA PHE A 389 -13.12 10.00 8.09
C PHE A 389 -14.38 9.62 7.30
N TYR A 390 -14.30 8.59 6.44
CA TYR A 390 -15.45 8.08 5.70
C TYR A 390 -16.58 7.59 6.63
N TYR A 391 -16.26 6.76 7.64
CA TYR A 391 -17.26 6.26 8.58
C TYR A 391 -17.90 7.38 9.39
N HIS A 392 -17.12 8.35 9.85
CA HIS A 392 -17.63 9.50 10.58
C HIS A 392 -18.68 10.26 9.73
N TRP A 393 -18.32 10.62 8.50
CA TRP A 393 -19.21 11.34 7.62
C TRP A 393 -20.40 10.50 7.11
N ASN A 394 -20.20 9.23 6.83
CA ASN A 394 -21.27 8.34 6.42
C ASN A 394 -22.33 8.22 7.54
N GLN A 395 -21.93 8.08 8.79
CA GLN A 395 -22.83 8.09 9.94
C GLN A 395 -23.52 9.46 10.10
N TYR A 396 -22.80 10.55 9.91
CA TYR A 396 -23.35 11.89 9.98
C TYR A 396 -24.39 12.16 8.88
N MET A 397 -24.16 11.65 7.68
CA MET A 397 -25.05 11.83 6.51
C MET A 397 -26.27 10.90 6.56
N ALA A 398 -26.17 9.73 7.19
CA ALA A 398 -27.26 8.77 7.28
C ALA A 398 -28.48 9.34 8.03
N GLU A 399 -29.68 9.22 7.43
CA GLU A 399 -30.91 9.82 7.96
C GLU A 399 -31.58 9.04 9.11
N THR A 400 -31.25 7.76 9.30
CA THR A 400 -31.65 6.96 10.48
C THR A 400 -31.14 5.53 10.39
N GLN A 401 -30.53 5.03 11.47
CA GLN A 401 -30.24 3.60 11.60
C GLN A 401 -31.55 2.83 11.79
N LYS A 402 -31.99 2.08 10.80
CA LYS A 402 -33.00 1.02 10.98
C LYS A 402 -32.45 -0.06 11.92
N GLY A 403 -33.25 -0.52 12.85
CA GLY A 403 -32.90 -1.59 13.79
C GLY A 403 -32.32 -2.79 13.07
N ILE A 404 -31.12 -3.19 13.49
CA ILE A 404 -30.28 -4.20 12.85
C ILE A 404 -30.89 -5.57 13.14
N LYS A 405 -31.36 -6.28 12.10
CA LYS A 405 -31.41 -7.74 12.12
C LYS A 405 -29.97 -8.25 12.05
N THR A 406 -29.66 -9.32 12.79
CA THR A 406 -28.38 -10.02 12.68
C THR A 406 -28.22 -10.57 11.26
N MET A 407 -27.45 -9.85 10.43
CA MET A 407 -27.17 -10.20 9.04
C MET A 407 -25.71 -10.55 8.92
N GLU A 408 -25.39 -11.56 8.14
CA GLU A 408 -24.07 -12.13 8.04
C GLU A 408 -23.49 -11.99 6.63
N ILE A 409 -22.19 -11.73 6.54
CA ILE A 409 -21.42 -11.81 5.30
C ILE A 409 -20.33 -12.86 5.49
N VAL A 410 -20.29 -13.81 4.57
CA VAL A 410 -19.30 -14.89 4.60
C VAL A 410 -18.05 -14.47 3.84
N ILE A 411 -16.88 -14.59 4.46
CA ILE A 411 -15.59 -14.51 3.77
C ILE A 411 -15.06 -15.93 3.55
N SER A 412 -14.92 -16.29 2.28
CA SER A 412 -14.23 -17.49 1.80
C SER A 412 -12.84 -17.10 1.32
N GLY A 413 -11.79 -17.69 1.88
CA GLY A 413 -10.44 -17.36 1.45
C GLY A 413 -9.40 -18.37 1.92
N ALA A 414 -8.31 -18.42 1.18
CA ALA A 414 -7.09 -19.11 1.54
C ALA A 414 -5.92 -18.50 0.78
N PHE A 415 -4.69 -18.59 1.32
CA PHE A 415 -3.53 -18.24 0.51
C PHE A 415 -3.45 -19.15 -0.72
N PRO A 416 -3.23 -18.59 -1.91
CA PRO A 416 -2.99 -19.38 -3.11
C PRO A 416 -1.71 -20.20 -2.93
N ASP A 417 -1.71 -21.43 -3.45
CA ASP A 417 -0.52 -22.29 -3.49
C ASP A 417 0.14 -22.06 -4.86
N SER A 418 0.80 -20.92 -5.02
CA SER A 418 1.41 -20.52 -6.30
C SER A 418 2.87 -20.12 -6.11
N ASP A 419 3.65 -20.26 -7.18
CA ASP A 419 5.02 -19.75 -7.24
C ASP A 419 5.08 -18.22 -7.43
N GLU A 420 3.95 -17.58 -7.70
CA GLU A 420 3.85 -16.14 -7.83
C GLU A 420 3.86 -15.48 -6.46
N ILE A 421 4.70 -14.46 -6.32
CA ILE A 421 4.76 -13.64 -5.12
C ILE A 421 3.58 -12.68 -5.18
N PHE A 422 2.48 -13.07 -4.54
CA PHE A 422 1.40 -12.12 -4.28
C PHE A 422 1.84 -11.26 -3.11
N LYS A 423 2.19 -10.04 -3.40
CA LYS A 423 2.50 -9.00 -2.42
C LYS A 423 1.43 -9.08 -1.30
N GLN A 424 1.33 -8.20 -0.42
CA GLN A 424 0.40 -8.22 0.74
C GLN A 424 -1.12 -8.20 0.36
N SER A 425 -1.47 -8.22 -0.92
CA SER A 425 -2.83 -7.97 -1.46
C SER A 425 -3.94 -8.79 -0.81
N LEU A 426 -3.74 -10.10 -0.63
CA LEU A 426 -4.75 -10.95 0.01
C LEU A 426 -4.99 -10.58 1.47
N THR A 427 -3.92 -10.36 2.23
CA THR A 427 -4.02 -9.99 3.65
C THR A 427 -4.67 -8.62 3.81
N ASP A 428 -4.34 -7.67 2.94
CA ASP A 428 -4.98 -6.35 2.92
C ASP A 428 -6.46 -6.45 2.60
N ALA A 429 -6.83 -7.21 1.57
CA ALA A 429 -8.23 -7.44 1.22
C ALA A 429 -9.01 -8.05 2.40
N LEU A 430 -8.48 -9.09 3.05
CA LEU A 430 -9.10 -9.71 4.22
C LEU A 430 -9.36 -8.72 5.35
N ILE A 431 -8.36 -7.91 5.68
CA ILE A 431 -8.46 -6.91 6.74
C ILE A 431 -9.51 -5.85 6.39
N LEU A 432 -9.47 -5.31 5.17
CA LEU A 432 -10.33 -4.21 4.76
C LEU A 432 -11.78 -4.66 4.58
N PHE A 433 -12.02 -5.85 4.02
CA PHE A 433 -13.37 -6.42 3.97
C PHE A 433 -13.90 -6.74 5.38
N ALA A 434 -13.10 -7.32 6.27
CA ALA A 434 -13.52 -7.61 7.63
C ALA A 434 -13.88 -6.33 8.41
N LYS A 435 -13.04 -5.29 8.31
CA LYS A 435 -13.32 -3.97 8.91
C LYS A 435 -14.61 -3.38 8.36
N ALA A 436 -14.79 -3.38 7.06
CA ALA A 436 -15.99 -2.85 6.42
C ALA A 436 -17.26 -3.60 6.87
N ILE A 437 -17.24 -4.92 6.90
CA ILE A 437 -18.34 -5.76 7.32
C ILE A 437 -18.76 -5.43 8.76
N ILE A 438 -17.81 -5.46 9.69
CA ILE A 438 -18.09 -5.25 11.13
C ILE A 438 -18.49 -3.81 11.41
N SER A 439 -17.84 -2.82 10.79
CA SER A 439 -18.13 -1.39 10.99
C SER A 439 -19.49 -0.98 10.43
N ASN A 440 -20.02 -1.68 9.42
CA ASN A 440 -21.37 -1.46 8.90
C ASN A 440 -22.44 -2.30 9.62
N GLY A 441 -22.09 -2.96 10.74
CA GLY A 441 -23.04 -3.64 11.62
C GLY A 441 -23.36 -5.09 11.24
N TYR A 442 -22.71 -5.65 10.22
CA TYR A 442 -22.84 -7.05 9.84
C TYR A 442 -21.97 -7.95 10.74
N GLU A 443 -22.34 -9.22 10.83
CA GLU A 443 -21.49 -10.25 11.42
C GLU A 443 -20.61 -10.88 10.34
N LEU A 444 -19.33 -11.04 10.64
CA LEU A 444 -18.37 -11.71 9.78
C LEU A 444 -18.46 -13.22 10.02
N THR A 445 -18.66 -14.01 8.96
CA THR A 445 -18.66 -15.47 9.05
C THR A 445 -17.55 -16.08 8.20
N PHE A 446 -16.82 -17.05 8.71
CA PHE A 446 -15.75 -17.72 7.99
C PHE A 446 -15.55 -19.18 8.41
N GLY A 447 -14.96 -19.99 7.50
CA GLY A 447 -14.44 -21.32 7.81
C GLY A 447 -13.09 -21.20 8.51
N ALA A 448 -12.87 -21.99 9.56
CA ALA A 448 -11.71 -21.92 10.45
C ALA A 448 -10.35 -22.09 9.73
N HIS A 449 -9.94 -21.10 8.92
CA HIS A 449 -8.64 -21.08 8.28
C HIS A 449 -7.57 -20.54 9.25
N PRO A 450 -6.51 -21.30 9.55
CA PRO A 450 -5.56 -20.95 10.62
C PRO A 450 -4.93 -19.57 10.49
N THR A 451 -4.70 -19.11 9.26
CA THR A 451 -3.96 -17.87 8.98
C THR A 451 -4.80 -16.61 9.21
N PHE A 452 -6.14 -16.70 9.18
CA PHE A 452 -7.03 -15.54 9.24
C PHE A 452 -7.64 -15.31 10.62
N GLN A 453 -7.64 -16.33 11.47
CA GLN A 453 -8.27 -16.30 12.78
C GLN A 453 -7.80 -15.13 13.64
N GLU A 454 -6.48 -14.97 13.76
CA GLU A 454 -5.90 -13.92 14.60
C GLU A 454 -6.24 -12.52 14.07
N LEU A 455 -6.24 -12.32 12.76
CA LEU A 455 -6.58 -11.03 12.14
C LEU A 455 -8.06 -10.67 12.40
N PHE A 456 -8.97 -11.61 12.17
CA PHE A 456 -10.41 -11.36 12.39
C PHE A 456 -10.75 -11.12 13.86
N TYR A 457 -10.08 -11.83 14.76
CA TYR A 457 -10.23 -11.63 16.21
C TYR A 457 -9.79 -10.20 16.61
N GLU A 458 -8.61 -9.76 16.18
CA GLU A 458 -8.10 -8.44 16.54
C GLU A 458 -8.93 -7.31 15.92
N ILE A 459 -9.39 -7.47 14.68
CA ILE A 459 -10.27 -6.51 14.03
C ILE A 459 -11.60 -6.38 14.79
N ALA A 460 -12.21 -7.50 15.15
CA ALA A 460 -13.46 -7.47 15.90
C ALA A 460 -13.28 -6.82 17.27
N LYS A 461 -12.17 -7.10 17.94
CA LYS A 461 -11.83 -6.53 19.24
C LYS A 461 -11.54 -5.03 19.17
N GLU A 462 -10.91 -4.56 18.10
CA GLU A 462 -10.66 -3.14 17.85
C GLU A 462 -11.98 -2.37 17.61
N ILE A 463 -12.86 -2.90 16.76
CA ILE A 463 -14.10 -2.22 16.36
C ILE A 463 -15.20 -2.37 17.44
N SER A 464 -15.28 -3.52 18.10
CA SER A 464 -16.34 -3.86 19.04
C SER A 464 -15.79 -4.53 20.32
N PRO A 465 -15.02 -3.80 21.17
CA PRO A 465 -14.29 -4.38 22.30
C PRO A 465 -15.17 -5.16 23.30
N GLN A 466 -16.43 -4.73 23.48
CA GLN A 466 -17.35 -5.34 24.42
C GLN A 466 -18.08 -6.58 23.87
N ASN A 467 -18.29 -6.64 22.54
CA ASN A 467 -19.12 -7.65 21.88
C ASN A 467 -18.40 -8.33 20.72
N TYR A 468 -17.06 -8.35 20.71
CA TYR A 468 -16.26 -8.87 19.59
C TYR A 468 -16.61 -10.32 19.21
N LYS A 469 -16.95 -11.17 20.19
CA LYS A 469 -17.34 -12.56 19.93
C LYS A 469 -18.60 -12.67 19.06
N GLU A 470 -19.57 -11.78 19.29
CA GLU A 470 -20.83 -11.78 18.56
C GLU A 470 -20.67 -11.25 17.13
N LYS A 471 -19.50 -10.63 16.83
CA LYS A 471 -19.21 -10.07 15.52
C LYS A 471 -18.55 -11.04 14.56
N VAL A 472 -18.01 -12.17 15.06
CA VAL A 472 -17.28 -13.12 14.22
C VAL A 472 -17.74 -14.56 14.49
N ASN A 473 -18.38 -15.15 13.48
CA ASN A 473 -18.88 -16.52 13.47
C ASN A 473 -17.85 -17.44 12.80
N MET A 474 -17.31 -18.38 13.56
CA MET A 474 -16.31 -19.32 13.08
C MET A 474 -16.91 -20.71 12.92
N TYR A 475 -16.90 -21.25 11.70
CA TYR A 475 -17.32 -22.62 11.41
C TYR A 475 -16.12 -23.54 11.33
N ILE A 476 -16.16 -24.64 12.10
CA ILE A 476 -15.09 -25.64 12.11
C ILE A 476 -15.66 -27.06 12.08
N SER A 477 -15.08 -27.94 11.27
CA SER A 477 -15.40 -29.36 11.35
C SER A 477 -14.71 -30.01 12.55
N GLU A 478 -15.41 -30.89 13.26
CA GLU A 478 -14.83 -31.72 14.32
C GLU A 478 -13.64 -32.56 13.84
N TRP A 479 -13.48 -32.72 12.53
CA TRP A 479 -12.29 -33.35 11.97
C TRP A 479 -10.99 -32.69 12.42
N PHE A 480 -10.99 -31.36 12.62
CA PHE A 480 -9.84 -30.57 13.03
C PHE A 480 -9.72 -30.30 14.53
N LEU A 481 -10.78 -30.65 15.29
CA LEU A 481 -10.82 -30.50 16.75
C LEU A 481 -10.61 -31.81 17.49
N SER A 482 -10.60 -32.96 16.78
CA SER A 482 -10.52 -34.26 17.42
C SER A 482 -9.28 -34.38 18.30
N ASN A 483 -9.51 -34.37 19.63
CA ASN A 483 -8.58 -34.53 20.76
C ASN A 483 -7.74 -33.29 21.17
N ASP A 484 -8.09 -32.07 20.75
CA ASP A 484 -7.41 -30.84 21.17
C ASP A 484 -8.39 -29.92 21.92
N SER A 485 -8.59 -30.19 23.20
CA SER A 485 -9.48 -29.40 24.06
C SER A 485 -8.94 -28.01 24.37
N GLU A 486 -7.63 -27.79 24.31
CA GLU A 486 -7.02 -26.49 24.54
C GLU A 486 -7.30 -25.56 23.35
N LYS A 487 -7.14 -26.08 22.15
CA LYS A 487 -7.46 -25.35 20.92
C LYS A 487 -8.96 -25.01 20.80
N GLU A 488 -9.83 -25.92 21.19
CA GLU A 488 -11.28 -25.66 21.24
C GLU A 488 -11.60 -24.55 22.24
N ALA A 489 -11.00 -24.59 23.44
CA ALA A 489 -11.19 -23.56 24.45
C ALA A 489 -10.70 -22.18 23.97
N GLU A 490 -9.58 -22.11 23.27
CA GLU A 490 -9.07 -20.89 22.67
C GLU A 490 -10.06 -20.31 21.65
N TYR A 491 -10.63 -21.15 20.78
CA TYR A 491 -11.60 -20.69 19.78
C TYR A 491 -12.92 -20.21 20.39
N VAL A 492 -13.42 -20.90 21.40
CA VAL A 492 -14.62 -20.50 22.17
C VAL A 492 -14.39 -19.15 22.86
N ASP A 493 -13.16 -18.86 23.29
CA ASP A 493 -12.83 -17.58 23.92
C ASP A 493 -12.82 -16.42 22.91
N LYS A 494 -12.36 -16.67 21.69
CA LYS A 494 -12.18 -15.64 20.64
C LYS A 494 -13.40 -15.41 19.76
N PHE A 495 -14.22 -16.44 19.49
CA PHE A 495 -15.25 -16.43 18.44
C PHE A 495 -16.59 -16.99 18.91
N ASN A 496 -17.64 -16.67 18.18
CA ASN A 496 -18.89 -17.42 18.20
C ASN A 496 -18.67 -18.71 17.39
N LEU A 497 -18.37 -19.81 18.09
CA LEU A 497 -17.89 -21.06 17.49
C LEU A 497 -19.04 -22.00 17.11
N PHE A 498 -19.11 -22.39 15.83
CA PHE A 498 -20.04 -23.37 15.28
C PHE A 498 -19.30 -24.66 14.90
N LYS A 499 -19.47 -25.70 15.71
CA LYS A 499 -18.91 -27.02 15.41
C LYS A 499 -19.81 -27.81 14.47
N VAL A 500 -19.20 -28.44 13.49
CA VAL A 500 -19.90 -29.28 12.51
C VAL A 500 -19.37 -30.71 12.60
N ASP A 501 -20.27 -31.66 12.84
CA ASP A 501 -19.94 -33.07 12.99
C ASP A 501 -19.11 -33.58 11.83
N LYS A 502 -18.06 -34.35 12.13
CA LYS A 502 -17.23 -35.01 11.12
C LYS A 502 -18.04 -36.04 10.32
N LYS A 503 -17.73 -36.19 9.05
CA LYS A 503 -18.28 -37.20 8.13
C LYS A 503 -17.25 -38.31 7.88
N GLU A 504 -17.57 -39.23 6.97
CA GLU A 504 -16.75 -40.40 6.66
C GLU A 504 -15.31 -40.04 6.22
N ASN A 505 -15.14 -38.94 5.56
CA ASN A 505 -13.83 -38.44 5.11
C ASN A 505 -13.73 -36.90 5.19
N LEU A 506 -12.51 -36.39 4.98
CA LEU A 506 -12.21 -34.96 5.10
C LEU A 506 -13.03 -34.12 4.11
N ASN A 507 -13.14 -34.55 2.84
CA ASN A 507 -13.85 -33.78 1.82
C ASN A 507 -15.34 -33.66 2.13
N GLN A 508 -15.97 -34.73 2.58
CA GLN A 508 -17.38 -34.70 3.02
C GLN A 508 -17.57 -33.84 4.28
N SER A 509 -16.62 -33.87 5.20
CA SER A 509 -16.65 -33.06 6.41
C SER A 509 -16.52 -31.57 6.09
N LEU A 510 -15.64 -31.20 5.16
CA LEU A 510 -15.49 -29.84 4.67
C LEU A 510 -16.72 -29.36 3.91
N TYR A 511 -17.29 -30.20 3.02
CA TYR A 511 -18.53 -29.88 2.30
C TYR A 511 -19.67 -29.58 3.27
N GLU A 512 -19.89 -30.42 4.27
CA GLU A 512 -20.97 -30.22 5.26
C GLU A 512 -20.75 -28.95 6.08
N MET A 513 -19.49 -28.65 6.45
CA MET A 513 -19.15 -27.41 7.14
C MET A 513 -19.49 -26.19 6.27
N ARG A 514 -19.05 -26.17 5.01
CA ARG A 514 -19.34 -25.08 4.05
C ARG A 514 -20.84 -24.92 3.83
N ARG A 515 -21.55 -26.04 3.68
CA ARG A 515 -22.99 -26.04 3.50
C ARG A 515 -23.71 -25.40 4.70
N ARG A 516 -23.36 -25.76 5.93
CA ARG A 516 -23.92 -25.17 7.16
C ARG A 516 -23.53 -23.71 7.34
N MET A 517 -22.36 -23.32 6.90
CA MET A 517 -21.87 -21.95 6.96
C MET A 517 -22.65 -21.03 6.01
N ILE A 518 -22.90 -21.47 4.78
CA ILE A 518 -23.42 -20.61 3.70
C ILE A 518 -24.93 -20.68 3.57
N GLN A 519 -25.53 -21.89 3.61
CA GLN A 519 -26.95 -22.08 3.32
C GLN A 519 -27.85 -21.69 4.49
N ARG A 520 -27.86 -20.40 4.83
CA ARG A 520 -28.68 -19.82 5.90
C ARG A 520 -29.33 -18.51 5.46
N LYS A 521 -30.47 -18.17 6.08
CA LYS A 521 -31.25 -16.95 5.74
C LYS A 521 -30.55 -15.66 6.15
N GLU A 522 -29.72 -15.74 7.17
CA GLU A 522 -28.95 -14.64 7.73
C GLU A 522 -27.83 -14.20 6.80
N VAL A 523 -27.34 -15.10 5.93
CA VAL A 523 -26.23 -14.82 5.00
C VAL A 523 -26.71 -13.97 3.83
N LYS A 524 -26.15 -12.78 3.71
CA LYS A 524 -26.52 -11.77 2.69
C LYS A 524 -25.57 -11.72 1.51
N ALA A 525 -24.31 -12.11 1.70
CA ALA A 525 -23.32 -12.18 0.63
C ALA A 525 -22.21 -13.19 0.95
N LEU A 526 -21.56 -13.67 -0.10
CA LEU A 526 -20.32 -14.43 -0.05
C LEU A 526 -19.21 -13.63 -0.75
N VAL A 527 -18.10 -13.41 -0.05
CA VAL A 527 -16.88 -12.78 -0.61
C VAL A 527 -15.81 -13.83 -0.78
N CYS A 528 -15.26 -13.96 -1.98
CA CYS A 528 -14.22 -14.95 -2.31
C CYS A 528 -12.87 -14.28 -2.54
N LEU A 529 -11.83 -14.72 -1.82
CA LEU A 529 -10.49 -14.13 -1.78
C LEU A 529 -9.40 -15.20 -1.91
N GLY A 530 -8.57 -15.16 -2.95
CA GLY A 530 -7.45 -16.08 -3.15
C GLY A 530 -7.90 -17.52 -3.41
N GLY A 531 -7.49 -18.44 -2.55
CA GLY A 531 -7.82 -19.86 -2.66
C GLY A 531 -6.85 -20.66 -3.52
N LYS A 532 -6.72 -21.96 -3.20
CA LYS A 532 -5.81 -22.87 -3.91
C LYS A 532 -6.38 -23.26 -5.27
N VAL A 533 -5.55 -23.19 -6.29
CA VAL A 533 -5.83 -23.73 -7.63
C VAL A 533 -5.50 -25.22 -7.63
N LYS A 534 -6.39 -26.06 -8.12
CA LYS A 534 -6.20 -27.51 -8.23
C LYS A 534 -6.39 -28.00 -9.66
N GLU A 535 -5.70 -29.08 -10.04
CA GLU A 535 -5.90 -29.72 -11.33
C GLU A 535 -7.37 -30.14 -11.54
N ASN A 536 -7.99 -30.69 -10.50
CA ASN A 536 -9.42 -30.95 -10.48
C ASN A 536 -10.17 -29.77 -9.87
N LYS A 537 -10.74 -28.90 -10.70
CA LYS A 537 -11.51 -27.72 -10.30
C LYS A 537 -12.67 -28.01 -9.35
N LYS A 538 -13.23 -29.22 -9.36
CA LYS A 538 -14.29 -29.62 -8.42
C LYS A 538 -13.81 -29.82 -6.97
N GLU A 539 -12.50 -29.87 -6.75
CA GLU A 539 -11.90 -29.97 -5.43
C GLU A 539 -11.46 -28.60 -4.85
N GLU A 540 -11.70 -27.52 -5.60
CA GLU A 540 -11.41 -26.16 -5.15
C GLU A 540 -12.51 -25.67 -4.20
N GLY A 541 -12.14 -25.37 -2.98
CA GLY A 541 -13.09 -25.00 -1.92
C GLY A 541 -13.93 -23.77 -2.26
N ILE A 542 -13.34 -22.76 -2.88
CA ILE A 542 -14.04 -21.53 -3.31
C ILE A 542 -15.14 -21.84 -4.32
N ARG A 543 -14.90 -22.70 -5.31
CA ARG A 543 -15.93 -23.07 -6.30
C ARG A 543 -17.11 -23.82 -5.66
N GLU A 544 -16.82 -24.72 -4.74
CA GLU A 544 -17.87 -25.42 -3.96
C GLU A 544 -18.72 -24.44 -3.15
N GLU A 545 -18.09 -23.46 -2.51
CA GLU A 545 -18.77 -22.42 -1.75
C GLU A 545 -19.62 -21.50 -2.63
N ILE A 546 -19.15 -21.14 -3.82
CA ILE A 546 -19.92 -20.38 -4.82
C ILE A 546 -21.16 -21.18 -5.26
N GLU A 547 -21.02 -22.48 -5.58
CA GLU A 547 -22.16 -23.31 -5.94
C GLU A 547 -23.20 -23.42 -4.81
N LEU A 548 -22.76 -23.47 -3.56
CA LEU A 548 -23.64 -23.51 -2.40
C LEU A 548 -24.40 -22.18 -2.22
N ALA A 549 -23.73 -21.05 -2.43
CA ALA A 549 -24.33 -19.71 -2.37
C ALA A 549 -25.36 -19.51 -3.49
N GLN A 550 -25.03 -19.89 -4.71
CA GLN A 550 -25.93 -19.78 -5.87
C GLN A 550 -27.23 -20.59 -5.70
N LYS A 551 -27.18 -21.77 -5.06
CA LYS A 551 -28.37 -22.56 -4.73
C LYS A 551 -29.35 -21.84 -3.80
N MET A 552 -28.88 -20.86 -3.07
CA MET A 552 -29.68 -20.02 -2.14
C MET A 552 -29.96 -18.63 -2.69
N ASN A 553 -29.51 -18.32 -3.92
CA ASN A 553 -29.54 -16.99 -4.53
C ASN A 553 -28.77 -15.94 -3.69
N ILE A 554 -27.74 -16.35 -2.98
CA ILE A 554 -26.86 -15.45 -2.23
C ILE A 554 -25.90 -14.80 -3.23
N PRO A 555 -25.81 -13.46 -3.29
CA PRO A 555 -24.87 -12.77 -4.18
C PRO A 555 -23.42 -13.08 -3.80
N VAL A 556 -22.59 -13.32 -4.84
CA VAL A 556 -21.18 -13.70 -4.69
C VAL A 556 -20.29 -12.61 -5.27
N PHE A 557 -19.35 -12.12 -4.48
CA PHE A 557 -18.36 -11.14 -4.89
C PHE A 557 -16.98 -11.80 -4.93
N VAL A 558 -16.32 -11.77 -6.08
CA VAL A 558 -15.07 -12.49 -6.30
C VAL A 558 -13.94 -11.50 -6.58
N VAL A 559 -12.99 -11.40 -5.65
CA VAL A 559 -11.85 -10.50 -5.78
C VAL A 559 -10.75 -11.18 -6.61
N GLY A 560 -10.55 -10.71 -7.83
CA GLY A 560 -9.59 -11.29 -8.77
C GLY A 560 -8.15 -10.82 -8.55
N SER A 561 -7.95 -9.58 -8.11
CA SER A 561 -6.62 -8.96 -7.95
C SER A 561 -5.75 -9.55 -6.84
N VAL A 562 -6.30 -10.43 -6.00
CA VAL A 562 -5.56 -11.14 -4.95
C VAL A 562 -5.02 -12.50 -5.39
N GLY A 563 -5.24 -12.89 -6.65
CA GLY A 563 -4.72 -14.12 -7.24
C GLY A 563 -5.47 -15.40 -6.85
N GLY A 564 -4.88 -16.54 -7.19
CA GLY A 564 -5.40 -17.87 -6.86
C GLY A 564 -6.71 -18.25 -7.57
N CYS A 565 -7.48 -19.16 -6.96
CA CYS A 565 -8.75 -19.63 -7.50
C CYS A 565 -9.77 -18.50 -7.72
N SER A 566 -9.79 -17.47 -6.86
CA SER A 566 -10.69 -16.32 -7.04
C SER A 566 -10.39 -15.56 -8.34
N SER A 567 -9.11 -15.39 -8.71
CA SER A 567 -8.73 -14.76 -9.99
C SER A 567 -9.23 -15.55 -11.19
N GLU A 568 -9.03 -16.88 -11.20
CA GLU A 568 -9.54 -17.73 -12.28
C GLU A 568 -11.07 -17.67 -12.41
N VAL A 569 -11.77 -17.76 -11.28
CA VAL A 569 -13.24 -17.68 -11.24
C VAL A 569 -13.71 -16.33 -11.75
N ALA A 570 -13.11 -15.22 -11.31
CA ALA A 570 -13.48 -13.88 -11.76
C ALA A 570 -13.32 -13.74 -13.29
N LEU A 571 -12.23 -14.24 -13.87
CA LEU A 571 -12.01 -14.24 -15.32
C LEU A 571 -13.03 -15.12 -16.06
N GLU A 572 -13.40 -16.28 -15.52
CA GLU A 572 -14.44 -17.14 -16.10
C GLU A 572 -15.80 -16.43 -16.13
N TYR A 573 -16.20 -15.78 -15.03
CA TYR A 573 -17.45 -15.03 -14.96
C TYR A 573 -17.44 -13.78 -15.85
N LYS A 574 -16.32 -13.09 -16.01
CA LYS A 574 -16.16 -12.00 -16.98
C LYS A 574 -16.51 -12.47 -18.39
N ASN A 575 -16.03 -13.65 -18.81
CA ASN A 575 -16.27 -14.20 -20.15
C ASN A 575 -17.75 -14.49 -20.44
N ILE A 576 -18.57 -14.68 -19.41
CA ILE A 576 -20.02 -14.91 -19.54
C ILE A 576 -20.86 -13.69 -19.12
N GLY A 577 -20.23 -12.51 -18.94
CA GLY A 577 -20.87 -11.25 -18.58
C GLY A 577 -21.42 -11.25 -17.15
N TRP A 578 -20.75 -11.91 -16.22
CA TRP A 578 -21.05 -11.97 -14.77
C TRP A 578 -22.40 -12.58 -14.40
N ARG A 579 -23.02 -13.33 -15.34
CA ARG A 579 -24.37 -13.89 -15.15
C ARG A 579 -24.39 -14.91 -14.01
N GLY A 580 -25.39 -14.72 -13.12
CA GLY A 580 -25.65 -15.65 -12.00
C GLY A 580 -24.67 -15.50 -10.84
N LEU A 581 -23.89 -14.43 -10.79
CA LEU A 581 -22.95 -14.18 -9.70
C LEU A 581 -23.57 -13.32 -8.59
N ASN A 582 -23.96 -12.04 -8.88
CA ASN A 582 -24.42 -11.13 -7.84
C ASN A 582 -25.41 -10.06 -8.31
N ASN A 583 -25.84 -10.04 -9.56
CA ASN A 583 -26.69 -9.01 -10.18
C ASN A 583 -26.15 -7.57 -10.11
N ALA A 584 -24.89 -7.37 -9.73
CA ALA A 584 -24.25 -6.06 -9.70
C ALA A 584 -23.91 -5.55 -11.10
N SER A 585 -23.61 -4.25 -11.21
CA SER A 585 -23.20 -3.63 -12.47
C SER A 585 -21.93 -4.27 -13.05
N LEU A 586 -21.74 -4.12 -14.36
CA LEU A 586 -20.49 -4.56 -15.02
C LEU A 586 -19.27 -3.84 -14.46
N GLU A 587 -19.42 -2.56 -14.13
CA GLU A 587 -18.36 -1.73 -13.56
C GLU A 587 -17.94 -2.22 -12.18
N LEU A 588 -18.91 -2.52 -11.31
CA LEU A 588 -18.63 -3.06 -9.99
C LEU A 588 -17.91 -4.41 -10.08
N ASN A 589 -18.38 -5.34 -10.91
CA ASN A 589 -17.73 -6.62 -11.09
C ASN A 589 -16.33 -6.49 -11.72
N GLN A 590 -16.11 -5.52 -12.63
CA GLN A 590 -14.78 -5.24 -13.17
C GLN A 590 -13.85 -4.66 -12.09
N LYS A 591 -14.36 -3.79 -11.21
CA LYS A 591 -13.61 -3.29 -10.04
C LYS A 591 -13.17 -4.44 -9.12
N PHE A 592 -14.03 -5.43 -8.90
CA PHE A 592 -13.68 -6.63 -8.12
C PHE A 592 -12.64 -7.53 -8.82
N LEU A 593 -12.59 -7.54 -10.16
CA LEU A 593 -11.63 -8.35 -10.91
C LEU A 593 -10.20 -7.81 -10.80
N ASP A 594 -9.98 -6.52 -11.01
CA ASP A 594 -8.65 -5.93 -11.22
C ASP A 594 -8.33 -4.72 -10.31
N GLY A 595 -9.30 -4.24 -9.52
CA GLY A 595 -9.06 -3.18 -8.56
C GLY A 595 -8.20 -3.64 -7.38
N ILE A 596 -7.46 -2.68 -6.80
CA ILE A 596 -6.59 -2.88 -5.63
C ILE A 596 -7.05 -2.09 -4.39
N ASP A 597 -8.10 -1.31 -4.53
CA ASP A 597 -8.70 -0.55 -3.44
C ASP A 597 -9.81 -1.38 -2.78
N TYR A 598 -9.39 -2.25 -1.88
CA TYR A 598 -10.27 -3.21 -1.22
C TYR A 598 -11.26 -2.56 -0.26
N PHE A 599 -10.94 -1.37 0.28
CA PHE A 599 -11.88 -0.66 1.14
C PHE A 599 -13.09 -0.15 0.37
N SER A 600 -12.87 0.57 -0.75
CA SER A 600 -13.97 0.99 -1.63
C SER A 600 -14.77 -0.18 -2.17
N MET A 601 -14.11 -1.26 -2.60
CA MET A 601 -14.79 -2.48 -3.03
C MET A 601 -15.72 -3.03 -1.97
N ALA A 602 -15.28 -3.08 -0.70
CA ALA A 602 -16.08 -3.57 0.41
C ALA A 602 -17.27 -2.65 0.70
N GLN A 603 -17.09 -1.33 0.64
CA GLN A 603 -18.19 -0.36 0.82
C GLN A 603 -19.21 -0.43 -0.32
N ASP A 604 -18.76 -0.55 -1.58
CA ASP A 604 -19.64 -0.71 -2.74
C ASP A 604 -20.46 -2.01 -2.66
N MET A 605 -19.84 -3.11 -2.22
CA MET A 605 -20.54 -4.35 -1.95
C MET A 605 -21.65 -4.15 -0.90
N ILE A 606 -21.33 -3.51 0.23
CA ILE A 606 -22.28 -3.26 1.31
C ILE A 606 -23.43 -2.37 0.83
N LYS A 607 -23.13 -1.33 0.06
CA LYS A 607 -24.13 -0.46 -0.57
C LYS A 607 -25.06 -1.26 -1.50
N HIS A 608 -24.49 -2.16 -2.31
CA HIS A 608 -25.24 -3.01 -3.24
C HIS A 608 -26.20 -3.95 -2.49
N ILE A 609 -25.72 -4.71 -1.51
CA ILE A 609 -26.57 -5.65 -0.76
C ILE A 609 -27.61 -4.96 0.12
N SER A 610 -27.37 -3.72 0.55
CA SER A 610 -28.33 -2.93 1.33
C SER A 610 -29.42 -2.31 0.46
N SER A 611 -29.18 -2.09 -0.84
CA SER A 611 -30.16 -1.55 -1.78
C SER A 611 -31.16 -2.58 -2.31
N ASP A 612 -30.83 -3.86 -2.21
CA ASP A 612 -31.70 -4.98 -2.60
C ASP A 612 -32.71 -5.39 -1.49
N GLU A 613 -32.70 -4.72 -0.34
CA GLU A 613 -33.69 -4.85 0.77
C GLU A 613 -34.78 -3.80 0.70
#